data_c7a344a1913a5ffdb13a89b4dd8624d7
#
_entry.id   c7a344a1913a5ffdb13a89b4dd8624d7
#
_cell.length_a   1.000
_cell.length_b   1.000
_cell.length_c   1.000
_cell.angle_alpha   90.00
_cell.angle_beta   90.00
_cell.angle_gamma   90.00
#
_symmetry.space_group_name_H-M   'P 1'
#
loop_
_entity.id
_entity.type
_entity.pdbx_description
1 polymer ?
#
loop_
_entity_poly.entity_id
_entity_poly.type
_entity_poly.pdbx_seq_one_letter_code
_entity_poly.pdbx_strand_id
1 'polypeptide(L)'
;FGRPVFGDFMKKNILLHVSGSISAYKSCALISLLKKHEYNVRVIATKSALKFVGKASFEGLSHNKLETKMFNNSDPIPHINIAQNWADLIISYPCSANTINRLAAGLSDDLFGAVCLANNFAKPLLIAPAMNTQMFLHPSVQENLKKLESWGTKILPAETGLLACGTT
;
A
#
# COMPACT_ATOMS: atom_id res chain seq x y z
N PHE A 1 2.02 -4.87 43.99
CA PHE A 1 2.40 -4.03 42.85
C PHE A 1 1.51 -4.41 41.69
N GLY A 2 0.46 -3.57 41.45
CA GLY A 2 -0.51 -3.77 40.37
C GLY A 2 0.16 -3.56 38.99
N ARG A 3 -0.03 -4.51 38.06
CA ARG A 3 0.27 -4.30 36.65
C ARG A 3 -0.63 -3.17 36.17
N PRO A 4 -0.10 -2.16 35.43
CA PRO A 4 -0.98 -1.20 34.79
C PRO A 4 -1.89 -1.95 33.83
N VAL A 5 -3.18 -1.76 33.97
CA VAL A 5 -4.20 -2.21 33.00
C VAL A 5 -4.01 -1.31 31.79
N PHE A 6 -3.13 -1.69 30.88
CA PHE A 6 -3.12 -1.13 29.53
C PHE A 6 -4.41 -1.61 28.87
N GLY A 7 -5.32 -0.68 28.63
CA GLY A 7 -6.54 -0.93 27.89
C GLY A 7 -6.22 -1.71 26.61
N ASP A 8 -7.12 -2.58 26.25
CA ASP A 8 -7.08 -3.44 25.07
C ASP A 8 -6.87 -2.55 23.82
N PHE A 9 -5.61 -2.30 23.47
CA PHE A 9 -5.25 -1.66 22.21
C PHE A 9 -5.58 -2.68 21.13
N MET A 10 -6.82 -2.62 20.62
CA MET A 10 -7.24 -3.45 19.50
C MET A 10 -6.16 -3.38 18.42
N LYS A 11 -5.58 -4.54 18.09
CA LYS A 11 -4.55 -4.66 17.05
C LYS A 11 -5.07 -4.04 15.77
N LYS A 12 -4.46 -2.96 15.31
CA LYS A 12 -4.83 -2.27 14.08
C LYS A 12 -4.52 -3.14 12.86
N ASN A 13 -5.42 -3.13 11.91
CA ASN A 13 -5.33 -3.85 10.65
C ASN A 13 -4.80 -2.92 9.55
N ILE A 14 -3.65 -3.25 9.00
CA ILE A 14 -3.00 -2.45 7.97
C ILE A 14 -3.04 -3.19 6.64
N LEU A 15 -3.65 -2.58 5.65
CA LEU A 15 -3.53 -3.02 4.26
C LEU A 15 -2.30 -2.38 3.63
N LEU A 16 -1.34 -3.20 3.23
CA LEU A 16 -0.15 -2.75 2.52
C LEU A 16 -0.26 -3.12 1.04
N HIS A 17 -0.34 -2.13 0.18
CA HIS A 17 -0.21 -2.29 -1.27
C HIS A 17 1.24 -2.09 -1.69
N VAL A 18 1.76 -2.99 -2.53
CA VAL A 18 3.12 -2.94 -3.08
C VAL A 18 3.05 -2.90 -4.59
N SER A 19 3.50 -1.80 -5.19
CA SER A 19 3.59 -1.67 -6.65
C SER A 19 4.99 -1.97 -7.18
N GLY A 20 5.10 -2.13 -8.51
CA GLY A 20 6.37 -2.44 -9.16
C GLY A 20 7.34 -1.26 -9.11
N SER A 21 8.35 -1.38 -8.28
CA SER A 21 9.48 -0.46 -8.15
C SER A 21 10.69 -1.23 -7.65
N ILE A 22 11.89 -0.78 -7.96
CA ILE A 22 13.13 -1.34 -7.40
C ILE A 22 13.10 -1.32 -5.86
N SER A 23 12.45 -0.33 -5.25
CA SER A 23 12.29 -0.21 -3.80
C SER A 23 11.23 -1.15 -3.19
N ALA A 24 10.61 -2.04 -3.98
CA ALA A 24 9.64 -3.01 -3.46
C ALA A 24 10.20 -3.89 -2.34
N TYR A 25 11.52 -4.18 -2.34
CA TYR A 25 12.18 -4.93 -1.27
C TYR A 25 12.06 -4.25 0.11
N LYS A 26 11.97 -2.91 0.15
CA LYS A 26 11.81 -2.15 1.40
C LYS A 26 10.47 -2.44 2.08
N SER A 27 9.46 -2.87 1.33
CA SER A 27 8.18 -3.27 1.91
C SER A 27 8.29 -4.49 2.84
N CYS A 28 9.28 -5.37 2.61
CA CYS A 28 9.55 -6.49 3.51
C CYS A 28 10.02 -6.01 4.90
N ALA A 29 10.89 -5.00 4.94
CA ALA A 29 11.33 -4.38 6.19
C ALA A 29 10.16 -3.67 6.90
N LEU A 30 9.31 -2.98 6.16
CA LEU A 30 8.10 -2.36 6.70
C LEU A 30 7.15 -3.40 7.31
N ILE A 31 6.88 -4.50 6.61
CA ILE A 31 6.03 -5.59 7.14
C ILE A 31 6.62 -6.12 8.46
N SER A 32 7.93 -6.41 8.49
CA SER A 32 8.60 -6.89 9.70
C SER A 32 8.48 -5.91 10.86
N LEU A 33 8.63 -4.60 10.58
CA LEU A 33 8.49 -3.55 11.59
C LEU A 33 7.05 -3.47 12.11
N LEU A 34 6.05 -3.49 11.23
CA LEU A 34 4.64 -3.46 11.60
C LEU A 34 4.27 -4.69 12.44
N LYS A 35 4.74 -5.87 12.06
CA LYS A 35 4.52 -7.11 12.84
C LYS A 35 5.18 -7.06 14.20
N LYS A 36 6.39 -6.48 14.32
CA LYS A 36 7.06 -6.26 15.61
C LYS A 36 6.24 -5.36 16.54
N HIS A 37 5.50 -4.42 15.98
CA HIS A 37 4.56 -3.56 16.71
C HIS A 37 3.15 -4.15 16.82
N GLU A 38 3.01 -5.45 16.62
CA GLU A 38 1.77 -6.22 16.77
C GLU A 38 0.61 -5.82 15.83
N TYR A 39 0.87 -5.09 14.74
CA TYR A 39 -0.14 -4.84 13.73
C TYR A 39 -0.48 -6.09 12.92
N ASN A 40 -1.74 -6.22 12.52
CA ASN A 40 -2.13 -7.18 11.50
C ASN A 40 -1.86 -6.59 10.12
N VAL A 41 -1.14 -7.32 9.26
CA VAL A 41 -0.78 -6.84 7.93
C VAL A 41 -1.30 -7.80 6.88
N ARG A 42 -2.13 -7.31 5.95
CA ARG A 42 -2.45 -8.00 4.69
C ARG A 42 -1.77 -7.26 3.57
N VAL A 43 -1.31 -8.00 2.57
CA VAL A 43 -0.54 -7.45 1.46
C VAL A 43 -1.29 -7.65 0.15
N ILE A 44 -1.46 -6.57 -0.61
CA ILE A 44 -1.82 -6.61 -2.04
C ILE A 44 -0.57 -6.27 -2.83
N ALA A 45 -0.14 -7.13 -3.74
CA ALA A 45 1.00 -6.86 -4.60
C ALA A 45 0.60 -6.91 -6.08
N THR A 46 1.11 -5.95 -6.85
CA THR A 46 0.93 -5.96 -8.30
C THR A 46 1.78 -7.07 -8.95
N LYS A 47 1.39 -7.51 -10.14
CA LYS A 47 2.20 -8.45 -10.94
C LYS A 47 3.63 -7.94 -11.16
N SER A 48 3.79 -6.62 -11.29
CA SER A 48 5.11 -6.00 -11.45
C SER A 48 5.93 -6.02 -10.16
N ALA A 49 5.30 -5.86 -8.99
CA ALA A 49 5.98 -5.97 -7.71
C ALA A 49 6.56 -7.38 -7.48
N LEU A 50 5.84 -8.41 -7.93
CA LEU A 50 6.27 -9.81 -7.82
C LEU A 50 7.49 -10.16 -8.67
N LYS A 51 7.92 -9.28 -9.59
CA LYS A 51 9.21 -9.40 -10.30
C LYS A 51 10.40 -8.98 -9.44
N PHE A 52 10.18 -8.19 -8.40
CA PHE A 52 11.22 -7.69 -7.48
C PHE A 52 11.24 -8.46 -6.15
N VAL A 53 10.07 -8.86 -5.65
CA VAL A 53 9.92 -9.59 -4.38
C VAL A 53 8.97 -10.75 -4.57
N GLY A 54 9.41 -11.94 -4.24
CA GLY A 54 8.63 -13.16 -4.39
C GLY A 54 7.44 -13.21 -3.41
N LYS A 55 6.36 -13.86 -3.84
CA LYS A 55 5.14 -14.09 -3.05
C LYS A 55 5.45 -14.67 -1.65
N ALA A 56 6.36 -15.64 -1.58
CA ALA A 56 6.73 -16.32 -0.34
C ALA A 56 7.29 -15.34 0.72
N SER A 57 8.02 -14.29 0.31
CA SER A 57 8.52 -13.27 1.23
C SER A 57 7.38 -12.48 1.87
N PHE A 58 6.39 -12.06 1.08
CA PHE A 58 5.23 -11.34 1.61
C PHE A 58 4.41 -12.20 2.56
N GLU A 59 4.11 -13.45 2.18
CA GLU A 59 3.31 -14.36 2.99
C GLU A 59 4.04 -14.77 4.28
N GLY A 60 5.34 -15.06 4.18
CA GLY A 60 6.15 -15.43 5.35
C GLY A 60 6.29 -14.31 6.37
N LEU A 61 6.46 -13.07 5.93
CA LEU A 61 6.61 -11.93 6.83
C LEU A 61 5.27 -11.43 7.42
N SER A 62 4.21 -11.42 6.61
CA SER A 62 2.89 -10.93 7.06
C SER A 62 2.11 -11.99 7.85
N HIS A 63 2.43 -13.27 7.66
CA HIS A 63 1.68 -14.44 8.13
C HIS A 63 0.25 -14.48 7.56
N ASN A 64 0.05 -13.87 6.40
CA ASN A 64 -1.22 -13.86 5.66
C ASN A 64 -0.98 -14.23 4.19
N LYS A 65 -2.00 -14.79 3.55
CA LYS A 65 -1.97 -15.03 2.11
C LYS A 65 -1.89 -13.70 1.36
N LEU A 66 -1.07 -13.69 0.30
CA LEU A 66 -0.96 -12.54 -0.58
C LEU A 66 -2.21 -12.38 -1.44
N GLU A 67 -2.76 -11.19 -1.45
CA GLU A 67 -3.90 -10.82 -2.29
C GLU A 67 -3.39 -10.30 -3.65
N THR A 68 -3.78 -10.95 -4.73
CA THR A 68 -3.35 -10.58 -6.08
C THR A 68 -4.49 -10.49 -7.09
N LYS A 69 -5.67 -10.96 -6.72
CA LYS A 69 -6.83 -11.07 -7.62
C LYS A 69 -8.05 -10.43 -7.00
N MET A 70 -8.84 -9.77 -7.85
CA MET A 70 -10.14 -9.19 -7.44
C MET A 70 -11.17 -10.27 -7.12
N PHE A 71 -11.09 -11.42 -7.76
CA PHE A 71 -12.01 -12.53 -7.54
C PHE A 71 -11.21 -13.73 -7.04
N ASN A 72 -11.64 -14.29 -5.93
CA ASN A 72 -11.13 -15.54 -5.38
C ASN A 72 -12.29 -16.40 -4.84
N ASN A 73 -12.04 -17.70 -4.69
CA ASN A 73 -13.09 -18.65 -4.29
C ASN A 73 -13.46 -18.55 -2.80
N SER A 74 -12.64 -17.89 -1.98
CA SER A 74 -12.85 -17.79 -0.54
C SER A 74 -13.60 -16.53 -0.11
N ASP A 75 -13.56 -15.47 -0.95
CA ASP A 75 -14.25 -14.21 -0.70
C ASP A 75 -14.76 -13.65 -2.05
N PRO A 76 -16.07 -13.61 -2.28
CA PRO A 76 -16.64 -13.13 -3.53
C PRO A 76 -16.53 -11.62 -3.72
N ILE A 77 -16.35 -10.84 -2.63
CA ILE A 77 -16.28 -9.38 -2.64
C ILE A 77 -15.12 -8.84 -1.80
N PRO A 78 -13.87 -9.30 -2.06
CA PRO A 78 -12.74 -9.02 -1.17
C PRO A 78 -12.45 -7.54 -1.03
N HIS A 79 -12.65 -6.73 -2.08
CA HIS A 79 -12.44 -5.29 -2.05
C HIS A 79 -13.35 -4.58 -1.03
N ILE A 80 -14.62 -4.97 -0.94
CA ILE A 80 -15.57 -4.42 0.04
C ILE A 80 -15.16 -4.84 1.45
N ASN A 81 -14.92 -6.13 1.66
CA ASN A 81 -14.57 -6.67 2.98
C ASN A 81 -13.26 -6.06 3.50
N ILE A 82 -12.25 -5.90 2.63
CA ILE A 82 -10.98 -5.28 3.01
C ILE A 82 -11.18 -3.80 3.36
N ALA A 83 -11.86 -3.05 2.50
CA ALA A 83 -11.99 -1.59 2.64
C ALA A 83 -12.87 -1.20 3.82
N GLN A 84 -14.02 -1.83 3.99
CA GLN A 84 -15.05 -1.39 4.93
C GLN A 84 -14.96 -2.11 6.28
N ASN A 85 -14.63 -3.40 6.28
CA ASN A 85 -14.75 -4.24 7.47
C ASN A 85 -13.39 -4.57 8.11
N TRP A 86 -12.30 -4.62 7.34
CA TRP A 86 -11.04 -5.13 7.84
C TRP A 86 -9.99 -4.05 8.07
N ALA A 87 -9.68 -3.19 7.09
CA ALA A 87 -8.59 -2.23 7.18
C ALA A 87 -8.93 -1.06 8.12
N ASP A 88 -7.99 -0.68 8.97
CA ASP A 88 -7.98 0.57 9.73
C ASP A 88 -7.11 1.63 9.06
N LEU A 89 -6.11 1.20 8.28
CA LEU A 89 -5.17 2.03 7.55
C LEU A 89 -4.79 1.33 6.24
N ILE A 90 -4.74 2.12 5.17
CA ILE A 90 -4.30 1.66 3.85
C ILE A 90 -3.00 2.38 3.49
N ILE A 91 -1.98 1.61 3.10
CA ILE A 91 -0.66 2.15 2.72
C ILE A 91 -0.29 1.60 1.34
N SER A 92 0.13 2.46 0.42
CA SER A 92 0.81 2.05 -0.82
C SER A 92 2.30 2.40 -0.72
N TYR A 93 3.13 1.37 -0.55
CA TYR A 93 4.57 1.50 -0.37
C TYR A 93 5.35 0.32 -0.98
N PRO A 94 6.14 0.54 -2.01
CA PRO A 94 6.25 1.76 -2.82
C PRO A 94 5.00 2.00 -3.67
N CYS A 95 4.74 3.27 -4.02
CA CYS A 95 3.67 3.66 -4.92
C CYS A 95 4.24 4.17 -6.25
N SER A 96 4.07 3.41 -7.33
CA SER A 96 4.57 3.76 -8.67
C SER A 96 3.72 4.86 -9.33
N ALA A 97 4.28 5.53 -10.35
CA ALA A 97 3.54 6.49 -11.18
C ALA A 97 2.26 5.88 -11.75
N ASN A 98 2.31 4.63 -12.22
CA ASN A 98 1.11 3.94 -12.71
C ASN A 98 0.03 3.86 -11.64
N THR A 99 0.38 3.49 -10.41
CA THR A 99 -0.59 3.40 -9.32
C THR A 99 -1.18 4.77 -8.99
N ILE A 100 -0.35 5.82 -8.88
CA ILE A 100 -0.80 7.19 -8.61
C ILE A 100 -1.80 7.64 -9.67
N ASN A 101 -1.43 7.49 -10.96
CA ASN A 101 -2.27 7.93 -12.07
C ASN A 101 -3.60 7.16 -12.14
N ARG A 102 -3.58 5.86 -11.85
CA ARG A 102 -4.78 5.02 -11.82
C ARG A 102 -5.72 5.42 -10.68
N LEU A 103 -5.19 5.63 -9.48
CA LEU A 103 -5.99 6.08 -8.33
C LEU A 103 -6.64 7.45 -8.60
N ALA A 104 -5.88 8.41 -9.15
CA ALA A 104 -6.39 9.74 -9.47
C ALA A 104 -7.42 9.74 -10.62
N ALA A 105 -7.37 8.71 -11.49
CA ALA A 105 -8.38 8.49 -12.53
C ALA A 105 -9.59 7.67 -12.06
N GLY A 106 -9.58 7.14 -10.82
CA GLY A 106 -10.66 6.32 -10.30
C GLY A 106 -10.76 4.95 -10.95
N LEU A 107 -9.66 4.38 -11.46
CA LEU A 107 -9.65 3.07 -12.09
C LEU A 107 -9.72 1.96 -11.04
N SER A 108 -10.58 0.98 -11.28
CA SER A 108 -10.84 -0.15 -10.36
C SER A 108 -10.78 -1.51 -11.04
N ASP A 109 -9.96 -1.63 -12.08
CA ASP A 109 -9.73 -2.87 -12.82
C ASP A 109 -8.73 -3.82 -12.13
N ASP A 110 -8.20 -3.41 -10.97
CA ASP A 110 -7.46 -4.28 -10.06
C ASP A 110 -8.01 -4.21 -8.64
N LEU A 111 -7.57 -5.14 -7.79
CA LEU A 111 -8.06 -5.26 -6.41
C LEU A 111 -7.78 -3.98 -5.61
N PHE A 112 -6.60 -3.37 -5.75
CA PHE A 112 -6.24 -2.19 -4.97
C PHE A 112 -7.06 -0.96 -5.36
N GLY A 113 -7.26 -0.72 -6.65
CA GLY A 113 -8.13 0.35 -7.14
C GLY A 113 -9.57 0.19 -6.64
N ALA A 114 -10.10 -1.05 -6.68
CA ALA A 114 -11.43 -1.36 -6.17
C ALA A 114 -11.51 -1.13 -4.64
N VAL A 115 -10.48 -1.51 -3.86
CA VAL A 115 -10.42 -1.24 -2.42
C VAL A 115 -10.42 0.27 -2.15
N CYS A 116 -9.63 1.06 -2.88
CA CYS A 116 -9.58 2.51 -2.68
C CYS A 116 -10.91 3.19 -2.98
N LEU A 117 -11.61 2.80 -4.06
CA LEU A 117 -12.95 3.32 -4.35
C LEU A 117 -13.95 2.90 -3.27
N ALA A 118 -13.95 1.63 -2.85
CA ALA A 118 -14.85 1.13 -1.81
C ALA A 118 -14.58 1.75 -0.44
N ASN A 119 -13.32 2.14 -0.17
CA ASN A 119 -12.94 2.89 1.03
C ASN A 119 -13.53 4.30 1.04
N ASN A 120 -13.66 4.95 -0.10
CA ASN A 120 -14.18 6.31 -0.23
C ASN A 120 -13.66 7.26 0.87
N PHE A 121 -12.35 7.20 1.16
CA PHE A 121 -11.65 7.97 2.20
C PHE A 121 -12.17 7.80 3.65
N ALA A 122 -13.01 6.81 3.92
CA ALA A 122 -13.47 6.49 5.28
C ALA A 122 -12.32 6.05 6.20
N LYS A 123 -11.32 5.39 5.64
CA LYS A 123 -10.07 5.02 6.33
C LYS A 123 -8.91 5.81 5.73
N PRO A 124 -7.90 6.20 6.52
CA PRO A 124 -6.73 6.90 6.00
C PRO A 124 -6.03 6.12 4.88
N LEU A 125 -5.67 6.81 3.81
CA LEU A 125 -4.84 6.31 2.72
C LEU A 125 -3.52 7.07 2.70
N LEU A 126 -2.41 6.35 2.86
CA LEU A 126 -1.05 6.87 2.75
C LEU A 126 -0.41 6.33 1.48
N ILE A 127 0.25 7.18 0.72
CA ILE A 127 1.05 6.74 -0.42
C ILE A 127 2.48 7.27 -0.34
N ALA A 128 3.44 6.42 -0.65
CA ALA A 128 4.86 6.75 -0.72
C ALA A 128 5.33 6.64 -2.18
N PRO A 129 5.40 7.74 -2.92
CA PRO A 129 5.85 7.75 -4.31
C PRO A 129 7.27 7.18 -4.43
N ALA A 130 7.47 6.30 -5.42
CA ALA A 130 8.78 5.72 -5.69
C ALA A 130 8.95 5.43 -7.18
N MET A 131 9.72 6.27 -7.85
CA MET A 131 9.97 6.23 -9.29
C MET A 131 11.23 7.04 -9.64
N ASN A 132 11.63 7.00 -10.90
CA ASN A 132 12.67 7.89 -11.41
C ASN A 132 12.29 9.36 -11.25
N THR A 133 13.28 10.24 -11.02
CA THR A 133 13.09 11.68 -10.78
C THR A 133 12.29 12.35 -11.90
N GLN A 134 12.60 12.05 -13.17
CA GLN A 134 11.88 12.66 -14.30
C GLN A 134 10.41 12.20 -14.35
N MET A 135 10.14 10.95 -14.00
CA MET A 135 8.77 10.46 -13.86
C MET A 135 8.04 11.16 -12.72
N PHE A 136 8.71 11.37 -11.59
CA PHE A 136 8.12 12.08 -10.44
C PHE A 136 7.79 13.53 -10.79
N LEU A 137 8.69 14.22 -11.50
CA LEU A 137 8.50 15.61 -11.93
C LEU A 137 7.54 15.77 -13.10
N HIS A 138 7.12 14.67 -13.74
CA HIS A 138 6.19 14.75 -14.88
C HIS A 138 4.86 15.41 -14.47
N PRO A 139 4.34 16.38 -15.26
CA PRO A 139 3.13 17.11 -14.90
C PRO A 139 1.95 16.22 -14.50
N SER A 140 1.70 15.13 -15.24
CA SER A 140 0.60 14.21 -14.92
C SER A 140 0.74 13.56 -13.54
N VAL A 141 1.97 13.28 -13.07
CA VAL A 141 2.20 12.71 -11.74
C VAL A 141 1.98 13.77 -10.67
N GLN A 142 2.53 14.98 -10.89
CA GLN A 142 2.39 16.09 -9.94
C GLN A 142 0.93 16.54 -9.79
N GLU A 143 0.20 16.67 -10.87
CA GLU A 143 -1.23 17.00 -10.87
C GLU A 143 -2.05 15.92 -10.14
N ASN A 144 -1.77 14.65 -10.43
CA ASN A 144 -2.47 13.54 -9.82
C ASN A 144 -2.15 13.39 -8.33
N LEU A 145 -0.92 13.67 -7.89
CA LEU A 145 -0.58 13.74 -6.47
C LEU A 145 -1.39 14.84 -5.75
N LYS A 146 -1.42 16.05 -6.31
CA LYS A 146 -2.23 17.16 -5.76
C LYS A 146 -3.71 16.80 -5.71
N LYS A 147 -4.23 16.15 -6.75
CA LYS A 147 -5.61 15.70 -6.81
C LYS A 147 -5.93 14.69 -5.71
N LEU A 148 -5.09 13.66 -5.53
CA LEU A 148 -5.25 12.67 -4.47
C LEU A 148 -5.17 13.32 -3.07
N GLU A 149 -4.24 14.26 -2.89
CA GLU A 149 -4.09 15.01 -1.64
C GLU A 149 -5.33 15.83 -1.33
N SER A 150 -5.92 16.50 -2.35
CA SER A 150 -7.18 17.26 -2.20
C SER A 150 -8.37 16.39 -1.81
N TRP A 151 -8.32 15.10 -2.07
CA TRP A 151 -9.31 14.11 -1.64
C TRP A 151 -9.04 13.52 -0.26
N GLY A 152 -7.93 13.90 0.39
CA GLY A 152 -7.56 13.44 1.73
C GLY A 152 -6.53 12.32 1.77
N THR A 153 -5.95 11.94 0.64
CA THR A 153 -4.79 11.00 0.63
C THR A 153 -3.58 11.68 1.23
N LYS A 154 -2.90 11.01 2.15
CA LYS A 154 -1.64 11.50 2.71
C LYS A 154 -0.47 11.07 1.83
N ILE A 155 0.23 12.05 1.26
CA ILE A 155 1.43 11.81 0.47
C ILE A 155 2.64 11.85 1.40
N LEU A 156 3.39 10.75 1.45
CA LEU A 156 4.67 10.74 2.14
C LEU A 156 5.74 11.42 1.27
N PRO A 157 6.61 12.26 1.83
CA PRO A 157 7.65 12.92 1.05
C PRO A 157 8.55 11.87 0.39
N ALA A 158 8.90 12.11 -0.87
CA ALA A 158 9.92 11.33 -1.55
C ALA A 158 11.29 11.73 -0.99
N GLU A 159 12.03 10.77 -0.45
CA GLU A 159 13.43 11.00 -0.08
C GLU A 159 14.30 10.92 -1.34
N THR A 160 15.22 11.89 -1.46
CA THR A 160 16.27 11.83 -2.48
C THR A 160 17.27 10.74 -2.08
N GLY A 161 17.49 9.79 -2.96
CA GLY A 161 18.47 8.70 -2.75
C GLY A 161 19.11 8.31 -4.07
N LEU A 162 20.23 7.60 -4.01
CA LEU A 162 20.86 7.03 -5.20
C LEU A 162 19.85 6.13 -5.91
N LEU A 163 19.44 6.53 -7.11
CA LEU A 163 18.51 5.75 -7.93
C LEU A 163 19.26 4.57 -8.59
N ALA A 164 18.52 3.51 -8.91
CA ALA A 164 19.08 2.36 -9.63
C ALA A 164 19.68 2.72 -11.01
N CYS A 165 19.28 3.88 -11.57
CA CYS A 165 19.86 4.43 -12.80
C CYS A 165 21.14 5.27 -12.58
N GLY A 166 21.65 5.36 -11.34
CA GLY A 166 22.88 6.10 -11.03
C GLY A 166 22.73 7.63 -10.94
N THR A 167 21.51 8.16 -11.00
CA THR A 167 21.20 9.58 -10.81
C THR A 167 20.58 9.83 -9.44
N THR A 168 20.86 10.99 -8.85
CA THR A 168 20.22 11.47 -7.59
C THR A 168 18.98 12.27 -7.88
#